data_7e2f56ef8ae74ca7e13725f2265a5ce9
#
_entry.id   7e2f56ef8ae74ca7e13725f2265a5ce9
#
_cell.length_a   1.000
_cell.length_b   1.000
_cell.length_c   1.000
_cell.angle_alpha   90.00
_cell.angle_beta   90.00
_cell.angle_gamma   90.00
#
_symmetry.space_group_name_H-M   'P 1'
#
loop_
_entity.id
_entity.type
_entity.pdbx_description
1 polymer ?
#
loop_
_entity_poly.entity_id
_entity_poly.type
_entity_poly.pdbx_seq_one_letter_code
_entity_poly.pdbx_strand_id
1 'polypeptide(L)'
;MAASYYGTPRTTMDVDILVEVSRRDSLAKLISALRVAGLEVDRRRIGAALRSSYRIVTLRDTKTPFTVDIILSSMKLEKRTGSIIGLPTFYQTPENLILAKLRMIKATVPRERALKDKDDVRAILKHTRVRINALRKQAQRNNTILILEAITSSDI
;
A
#
# COMPACT_ATOMS: atom_id res chain seq x y z
N MET A 1 -5.86 -3.16 4.19
CA MET A 1 -5.52 -4.22 5.18
C MET A 1 -4.29 -3.90 6.03
N ALA A 2 -3.12 -3.52 5.49
CA ALA A 2 -1.92 -3.23 6.30
C ALA A 2 -2.13 -2.12 7.34
N ALA A 3 -2.89 -1.07 7.03
CA ALA A 3 -3.23 -0.02 7.99
C ALA A 3 -4.02 -0.56 9.18
N SER A 4 -4.95 -1.50 8.96
CA SER A 4 -5.70 -2.15 10.04
C SER A 4 -4.83 -3.12 10.86
N TYR A 5 -3.80 -3.70 10.26
CA TYR A 5 -2.86 -4.57 10.97
C TYR A 5 -1.95 -3.79 11.93
N TYR A 6 -1.51 -2.60 11.54
CA TYR A 6 -0.60 -1.77 12.34
C TYR A 6 -1.29 -0.73 13.22
N GLY A 7 -2.49 -0.31 12.86
CA GLY A 7 -3.23 0.75 13.52
C GLY A 7 -4.55 0.28 14.10
N THR A 8 -5.62 1.02 13.82
CA THR A 8 -6.96 0.68 14.30
C THR A 8 -7.68 -0.21 13.27
N PRO A 9 -8.22 -1.37 13.68
CA PRO A 9 -9.02 -2.22 12.81
C PRO A 9 -10.20 -1.43 12.20
N ARG A 10 -10.40 -1.60 10.90
CA ARG A 10 -11.52 -1.00 10.18
C ARG A 10 -11.98 -1.90 9.03
N THR A 11 -13.23 -1.77 8.66
CA THR A 11 -13.76 -2.43 7.46
C THR A 11 -13.25 -1.71 6.22
N THR A 12 -12.81 -2.46 5.23
CA THR A 12 -12.46 -1.97 3.89
C THR A 12 -13.03 -2.92 2.86
N MET A 13 -13.55 -2.38 1.77
CA MET A 13 -14.01 -3.17 0.61
C MET A 13 -12.89 -3.33 -0.43
N ASP A 14 -11.80 -2.60 -0.28
CA ASP A 14 -10.68 -2.60 -1.22
C ASP A 14 -9.51 -3.37 -0.62
N VAL A 15 -8.88 -4.20 -1.43
CA VAL A 15 -7.66 -4.93 -1.08
C VAL A 15 -6.53 -4.43 -1.97
N ASP A 16 -5.51 -3.81 -1.36
CA ASP A 16 -4.30 -3.38 -2.06
C ASP A 16 -3.23 -4.45 -1.90
N ILE A 17 -2.71 -4.95 -3.02
CA ILE A 17 -1.60 -5.91 -3.06
C ILE A 17 -0.42 -5.29 -3.77
N LEU A 18 0.69 -5.12 -3.05
CA LEU A 18 1.95 -4.65 -3.61
C LEU A 18 2.76 -5.85 -4.08
N VAL A 19 3.11 -5.89 -5.37
CA VAL A 19 3.79 -7.02 -6.01
C VAL A 19 5.12 -6.59 -6.61
N GLU A 20 6.19 -7.33 -6.27
CA GLU A 20 7.49 -7.16 -6.92
C GLU A 20 7.52 -7.89 -8.27
N VAL A 21 7.75 -7.14 -9.34
CA VAL A 21 7.86 -7.65 -10.71
C VAL A 21 9.23 -7.26 -11.26
N SER A 22 10.27 -7.91 -10.72
CA SER A 22 11.67 -7.63 -11.06
C SER A 22 12.26 -8.55 -12.13
N ARG A 23 11.63 -9.72 -12.40
CA ARG A 23 12.10 -10.74 -13.34
C ARG A 23 11.11 -10.97 -14.47
N ARG A 24 11.58 -11.42 -15.64
CA ARG A 24 10.71 -11.70 -16.82
C ARG A 24 9.61 -12.73 -16.53
N ASP A 25 9.88 -13.74 -15.71
CA ASP A 25 8.92 -14.79 -15.34
C ASP A 25 7.92 -14.34 -14.24
N SER A 26 8.24 -13.29 -13.49
CA SER A 26 7.39 -12.78 -12.41
C SER A 26 6.01 -12.35 -12.92
N LEU A 27 5.94 -11.76 -14.12
CA LEU A 27 4.67 -11.33 -14.69
C LEU A 27 3.77 -12.52 -15.06
N ALA A 28 4.33 -13.57 -15.65
CA ALA A 28 3.57 -14.77 -16.00
C ALA A 28 3.04 -15.49 -14.76
N LYS A 29 3.88 -15.61 -13.72
CA LYS A 29 3.50 -16.19 -12.43
C LYS A 29 2.40 -15.35 -11.74
N LEU A 30 2.52 -14.03 -11.76
CA LEU A 30 1.50 -13.13 -11.22
C LEU A 30 0.16 -13.33 -11.94
N ILE A 31 0.14 -13.30 -13.27
CA ILE A 31 -1.09 -13.49 -14.06
C ILE A 31 -1.74 -14.84 -13.74
N SER A 32 -0.95 -15.91 -13.65
CA SER A 32 -1.44 -17.24 -13.30
C SER A 32 -2.06 -17.25 -11.91
N ALA A 33 -1.37 -16.70 -10.91
CA ALA A 33 -1.84 -16.63 -9.53
C ALA A 33 -3.15 -15.84 -9.40
N LEU A 34 -3.25 -14.68 -10.08
CA LEU A 34 -4.45 -13.85 -10.05
C LEU A 34 -5.67 -14.55 -10.68
N ARG A 35 -5.47 -15.32 -11.77
CA ARG A 35 -6.53 -16.12 -12.39
C ARG A 35 -6.98 -17.26 -11.48
N VAL A 36 -6.04 -17.96 -10.86
CA VAL A 36 -6.36 -19.02 -9.87
C VAL A 36 -7.13 -18.46 -8.69
N ALA A 37 -6.82 -17.22 -8.28
CA ALA A 37 -7.56 -16.51 -7.24
C ALA A 37 -8.96 -16.03 -7.66
N GLY A 38 -9.39 -16.28 -8.91
CA GLY A 38 -10.72 -15.92 -9.39
C GLY A 38 -10.87 -14.46 -9.81
N LEU A 39 -9.77 -13.78 -10.15
CA LEU A 39 -9.82 -12.39 -10.61
C LEU A 39 -9.89 -12.30 -12.14
N GLU A 40 -10.61 -11.29 -12.64
CA GLU A 40 -10.63 -10.95 -14.07
C GLU A 40 -9.30 -10.33 -14.50
N VAL A 41 -8.48 -11.10 -15.23
CA VAL A 41 -7.13 -10.68 -15.60
C VAL A 41 -6.99 -10.39 -17.08
N ASP A 42 -6.75 -9.14 -17.42
CA ASP A 42 -6.33 -8.70 -18.75
C ASP A 42 -4.81 -8.46 -18.77
N ARG A 43 -4.10 -9.32 -19.49
CA ARG A 43 -2.63 -9.25 -19.65
C ARG A 43 -2.17 -7.93 -20.28
N ARG A 44 -2.97 -7.35 -21.21
CA ARG A 44 -2.62 -6.08 -21.88
C ARG A 44 -2.65 -4.93 -20.90
N ARG A 45 -3.67 -4.87 -20.03
CA ARG A 45 -3.80 -3.85 -18.97
C ARG A 45 -2.64 -3.92 -17.97
N ILE A 46 -2.27 -5.12 -17.50
CA ILE A 46 -1.12 -5.29 -16.60
C ILE A 46 0.18 -4.86 -17.29
N GLY A 47 0.39 -5.26 -18.56
CA GLY A 47 1.55 -4.85 -19.34
C GLY A 47 1.60 -3.33 -19.58
N ALA A 48 0.47 -2.67 -19.79
CA ALA A 48 0.39 -1.23 -19.92
C ALA A 48 0.73 -0.52 -18.58
N ALA A 49 0.21 -1.02 -17.47
CA ALA A 49 0.51 -0.48 -16.14
C ALA A 49 1.99 -0.59 -15.78
N LEU A 50 2.68 -1.67 -16.17
CA LEU A 50 4.12 -1.81 -15.96
C LEU A 50 4.95 -0.73 -16.68
N ARG A 51 4.46 -0.23 -17.81
CA ARG A 51 5.11 0.83 -18.60
C ARG A 51 4.69 2.23 -18.21
N SER A 52 3.62 2.37 -17.43
CA SER A 52 3.11 3.66 -16.97
C SER A 52 3.81 4.12 -15.68
N SER A 53 3.72 5.41 -15.39
CA SER A 53 4.12 5.96 -14.09
C SER A 53 3.20 5.51 -12.95
N TYR A 54 1.96 5.12 -13.27
CA TYR A 54 0.91 4.83 -12.29
C TYR A 54 0.94 3.38 -11.77
N ARG A 55 1.54 2.44 -12.43
CA ARG A 55 1.79 1.04 -12.02
C ARG A 55 0.69 0.36 -11.16
N ILE A 56 -0.57 0.76 -11.30
CA ILE A 56 -1.71 0.22 -10.57
C ILE A 56 -2.69 -0.38 -11.57
N VAL A 57 -3.21 -1.56 -11.25
CA VAL A 57 -4.28 -2.23 -11.99
C VAL A 57 -5.36 -2.68 -11.03
N THR A 58 -6.55 -2.14 -11.17
CA THR A 58 -7.73 -2.61 -10.45
C THR A 58 -8.31 -3.83 -11.17
N LEU A 59 -8.41 -4.94 -10.48
CA LEU A 59 -9.01 -6.18 -10.93
C LEU A 59 -10.33 -6.43 -10.20
N ARG A 60 -11.28 -7.07 -10.88
CA ARG A 60 -12.57 -7.47 -10.30
C ARG A 60 -12.54 -8.95 -9.95
N ASP A 61 -13.17 -9.29 -8.86
CA ASP A 61 -13.49 -10.68 -8.53
C ASP A 61 -14.59 -11.17 -9.47
N THR A 62 -14.49 -12.41 -9.97
CA THR A 62 -15.46 -13.00 -10.90
C THR A 62 -16.80 -13.36 -10.25
N LYS A 63 -16.87 -13.46 -8.92
CA LYS A 63 -18.02 -13.95 -8.16
C LYS A 63 -18.64 -12.92 -7.23
N THR A 64 -17.91 -11.89 -6.88
CA THR A 64 -18.33 -10.88 -5.90
C THR A 64 -18.10 -9.47 -6.45
N PRO A 65 -18.71 -8.42 -5.88
CA PRO A 65 -18.45 -7.03 -6.30
C PRO A 65 -17.12 -6.47 -5.80
N PHE A 66 -16.29 -7.28 -5.13
CA PHE A 66 -15.00 -6.82 -4.61
C PHE A 66 -14.00 -6.51 -5.71
N THR A 67 -13.16 -5.53 -5.42
CA THR A 67 -12.03 -5.16 -6.27
C THR A 67 -10.72 -5.34 -5.54
N VAL A 68 -9.67 -5.63 -6.30
CA VAL A 68 -8.31 -5.77 -5.81
C VAL A 68 -7.42 -4.85 -6.62
N ASP A 69 -6.72 -3.95 -5.94
CA ASP A 69 -5.72 -3.09 -6.55
C ASP A 69 -4.33 -3.75 -6.49
N ILE A 70 -3.80 -4.05 -7.65
CA ILE A 70 -2.45 -4.59 -7.80
C ILE A 70 -1.49 -3.44 -8.10
N ILE A 71 -0.60 -3.16 -7.15
CA ILE A 71 0.43 -2.13 -7.27
C ILE A 71 1.74 -2.82 -7.66
N LEU A 72 2.24 -2.52 -8.85
CA LEU A 72 3.41 -3.17 -9.43
C LEU A 72 4.70 -2.42 -9.08
N SER A 73 5.65 -3.09 -8.44
CA SER A 73 6.96 -2.53 -8.10
C SER A 73 8.07 -3.24 -8.86
N SER A 74 8.99 -2.47 -9.45
CA SER A 74 10.25 -3.00 -9.99
C SER A 74 11.37 -3.07 -8.95
N MET A 75 11.14 -2.50 -7.77
CA MET A 75 12.10 -2.49 -6.68
C MET A 75 11.82 -3.63 -5.71
N LYS A 76 12.87 -4.13 -5.05
CA LYS A 76 12.75 -5.10 -3.97
C LYS A 76 11.88 -4.53 -2.85
N LEU A 77 10.90 -5.31 -2.42
CA LEU A 77 9.96 -4.92 -1.38
C LEU A 77 10.47 -5.34 0.00
N GLU A 78 10.57 -4.38 0.90
CA GLU A 78 10.71 -4.66 2.31
C GLU A 78 9.36 -5.09 2.88
N LYS A 79 9.34 -6.22 3.56
CA LYS A 79 8.12 -6.83 4.07
C LYS A 79 8.26 -7.32 5.50
N ARG A 80 7.16 -7.36 6.22
CA ARG A 80 7.04 -7.93 7.55
C ARG A 80 6.08 -9.12 7.50
N THR A 81 6.47 -10.22 8.13
CA THR A 81 5.61 -11.40 8.25
C THR A 81 4.45 -11.12 9.20
N GLY A 82 3.27 -11.60 8.86
CA GLY A 82 2.06 -11.56 9.65
C GLY A 82 1.10 -12.65 9.23
N SER A 83 -0.17 -12.53 9.60
CA SER A 83 -1.21 -13.47 9.20
C SER A 83 -2.53 -12.77 8.91
N ILE A 84 -3.35 -13.39 8.04
CA ILE A 84 -4.75 -13.01 7.79
C ILE A 84 -5.58 -14.27 7.99
N ILE A 85 -6.48 -14.27 8.99
CA ILE A 85 -7.34 -15.39 9.32
C ILE A 85 -6.51 -16.69 9.47
N GLY A 86 -5.39 -16.59 10.20
CA GLY A 86 -4.47 -17.73 10.43
C GLY A 86 -3.55 -18.09 9.26
N LEU A 87 -3.73 -17.51 8.07
CA LEU A 87 -2.88 -17.75 6.91
C LEU A 87 -1.64 -16.86 6.94
N PRO A 88 -0.42 -17.41 6.81
CA PRO A 88 0.80 -16.62 6.73
C PRO A 88 0.72 -15.63 5.56
N THR A 89 1.06 -14.38 5.83
CA THR A 89 1.07 -13.32 4.83
C THR A 89 2.20 -12.34 5.07
N PHE A 90 2.41 -11.43 4.12
CA PHE A 90 3.38 -10.36 4.24
C PHE A 90 2.67 -9.01 4.19
N TYR A 91 3.09 -8.11 5.08
CA TYR A 91 2.69 -6.72 5.08
C TYR A 91 3.86 -5.83 4.66
N GLN A 92 3.56 -4.73 4.02
CA GLN A 92 4.51 -3.64 3.87
C GLN A 92 5.00 -3.21 5.26
N THR A 93 6.28 -2.82 5.39
CA THR A 93 6.78 -2.31 6.69
C THR A 93 6.00 -1.07 7.12
N PRO A 94 5.84 -0.80 8.43
CA PRO A 94 5.09 0.36 8.89
C PRO A 94 5.69 1.67 8.36
N GLU A 95 7.02 1.78 8.27
CA GLU A 95 7.68 2.95 7.71
C GLU A 95 7.31 3.16 6.24
N ASN A 96 7.36 2.11 5.42
CA ASN A 96 7.03 2.19 3.99
C ASN A 96 5.55 2.49 3.77
N LEU A 97 4.65 1.95 4.62
CA LEU A 97 3.23 2.26 4.57
C LEU A 97 2.96 3.73 4.92
N ILE A 98 3.59 4.26 5.98
CA ILE A 98 3.50 5.67 6.34
C ILE A 98 4.00 6.54 5.18
N LEU A 99 5.16 6.24 4.60
CA LEU A 99 5.72 7.00 3.48
C LEU A 99 4.79 6.99 2.25
N ALA A 100 4.14 5.87 1.97
CA ALA A 100 3.15 5.79 0.90
C ALA A 100 1.96 6.71 1.19
N LYS A 101 1.41 6.67 2.41
CA LYS A 101 0.30 7.55 2.83
C LYS A 101 0.67 9.02 2.83
N LEU A 102 1.86 9.40 3.28
CA LEU A 102 2.33 10.79 3.20
C LEU A 102 2.38 11.29 1.75
N ARG A 103 2.77 10.45 0.79
CA ARG A 103 2.72 10.80 -0.64
C ARG A 103 1.29 10.96 -1.14
N MET A 104 0.37 10.10 -0.72
CA MET A 104 -1.05 10.23 -1.04
C MET A 104 -1.64 11.52 -0.47
N ILE A 105 -1.37 11.83 0.81
CA ILE A 105 -1.79 13.10 1.45
C ILE A 105 -1.28 14.30 0.65
N LYS A 106 -0.01 14.28 0.24
CA LYS A 106 0.59 15.34 -0.56
C LYS A 106 -0.10 15.54 -1.91
N ALA A 107 -0.49 14.45 -2.56
CA ALA A 107 -1.11 14.46 -3.89
C ALA A 107 -2.62 14.72 -3.85
N THR A 108 -3.28 14.57 -2.69
CA THR A 108 -4.74 14.68 -2.58
C THR A 108 -5.20 16.13 -2.51
N VAL A 109 -6.12 16.49 -3.41
CA VAL A 109 -6.78 17.80 -3.46
C VAL A 109 -8.30 17.57 -3.60
N PRO A 110 -9.15 18.23 -2.80
CA PRO A 110 -8.83 19.09 -1.66
C PRO A 110 -8.28 18.31 -0.46
N ARG A 111 -7.60 19.01 0.46
CA ARG A 111 -6.87 18.40 1.59
C ARG A 111 -7.77 17.63 2.58
N GLU A 112 -9.06 17.98 2.64
CA GLU A 112 -10.05 17.32 3.50
C GLU A 112 -10.23 15.84 3.14
N ARG A 113 -10.05 15.47 1.88
CA ARG A 113 -10.12 14.08 1.42
C ARG A 113 -8.96 13.21 1.93
N ALA A 114 -7.90 13.85 2.43
CA ALA A 114 -6.73 13.15 2.98
C ALA A 114 -6.87 12.80 4.48
N LEU A 115 -7.99 13.12 5.14
CA LEU A 115 -8.19 12.87 6.58
C LEU A 115 -7.99 11.40 6.94
N LYS A 116 -8.58 10.49 6.16
CA LYS A 116 -8.43 9.05 6.37
C LYS A 116 -6.96 8.60 6.38
N ASP A 117 -6.15 9.11 5.46
CA ASP A 117 -4.73 8.76 5.39
C ASP A 117 -3.93 9.36 6.55
N LYS A 118 -4.30 10.56 7.02
CA LYS A 118 -3.70 11.18 8.20
C LYS A 118 -4.00 10.37 9.46
N ASP A 119 -5.26 9.94 9.63
CA ASP A 119 -5.68 9.13 10.78
C ASP A 119 -5.00 7.75 10.77
N ASP A 120 -4.84 7.14 9.60
CA ASP A 120 -4.07 5.91 9.47
C ASP A 120 -2.60 6.10 9.88
N VAL A 121 -1.97 7.20 9.49
CA VAL A 121 -0.58 7.50 9.90
C VAL A 121 -0.49 7.67 11.41
N ARG A 122 -1.40 8.43 12.03
CA ARG A 122 -1.46 8.59 13.50
C ARG A 122 -1.62 7.23 14.19
N ALA A 123 -2.59 6.44 13.74
CA ALA A 123 -2.86 5.12 14.32
C ALA A 123 -1.63 4.19 14.23
N ILE A 124 -0.94 4.16 13.09
CA ILE A 124 0.28 3.37 12.92
C ILE A 124 1.38 3.84 13.87
N LEU A 125 1.61 5.14 13.97
CA LEU A 125 2.63 5.72 14.86
C LEU A 125 2.31 5.44 16.34
N LYS A 126 1.03 5.46 16.72
CA LYS A 126 0.56 5.21 18.10
C LYS A 126 0.65 3.74 18.49
N HIS A 127 0.30 2.83 17.60
CA HIS A 127 0.11 1.41 17.94
C HIS A 127 1.22 0.48 17.46
N THR A 128 2.21 1.01 16.71
CA THR A 128 3.27 0.18 16.14
C THR A 128 4.64 0.81 16.35
N ARG A 129 5.62 -0.01 16.70
CA ARG A 129 7.00 0.46 16.80
C ARG A 129 7.55 0.80 15.42
N VAL A 130 7.89 2.08 15.22
CA VAL A 130 8.40 2.65 13.98
C VAL A 130 9.82 3.19 14.20
N ARG A 131 10.71 2.99 13.23
CA ARG A 131 12.07 3.57 13.23
C ARG A 131 11.99 5.04 12.82
N ILE A 132 11.61 5.91 13.75
CA ILE A 132 11.26 7.31 13.50
C ILE A 132 12.37 8.10 12.78
N ASN A 133 13.64 7.89 13.13
CA ASN A 133 14.77 8.58 12.49
C ASN A 133 14.93 8.18 11.02
N ALA A 134 14.76 6.90 10.70
CA ALA A 134 14.77 6.41 9.32
C ALA A 134 13.57 6.94 8.53
N LEU A 135 12.38 6.97 9.15
CA LEU A 135 11.17 7.51 8.56
C LEU A 135 11.34 9.00 8.24
N ARG A 136 11.82 9.83 9.17
CA ARG A 136 12.07 11.26 8.95
C ARG A 136 13.05 11.51 7.80
N LYS A 137 14.17 10.77 7.76
CA LYS A 137 15.14 10.87 6.66
C LYS A 137 14.54 10.56 5.29
N GLN A 138 13.67 9.55 5.21
CA GLN A 138 12.98 9.20 3.96
C GLN A 138 11.87 10.20 3.62
N ALA A 139 11.12 10.68 4.60
CA ALA A 139 10.10 11.72 4.41
C ALA A 139 10.71 13.02 3.88
N GLN A 140 11.91 13.39 4.33
CA GLN A 140 12.66 14.53 3.83
C GLN A 140 13.04 14.35 2.35
N ARG A 141 13.57 13.18 1.97
CA ARG A 141 13.89 12.84 0.58
C ARG A 141 12.68 12.86 -0.35
N ASN A 142 11.51 12.51 0.19
CA ASN A 142 10.23 12.51 -0.55
C ASN A 142 9.52 13.88 -0.53
N ASN A 143 10.12 14.91 0.09
CA ASN A 143 9.48 16.23 0.30
C ASN A 143 8.10 16.10 1.02
N THR A 144 8.02 15.24 2.04
CA THR A 144 6.81 15.00 2.84
C THR A 144 7.05 15.18 4.34
N ILE A 145 8.22 15.70 4.73
CA ILE A 145 8.60 15.86 6.14
C ILE A 145 7.63 16.80 6.88
N LEU A 146 7.24 17.94 6.28
CA LEU A 146 6.31 18.88 6.89
C LEU A 146 4.94 18.27 7.17
N ILE A 147 4.49 17.34 6.30
CA ILE A 147 3.23 16.62 6.51
C ILE A 147 3.37 15.68 7.71
N LEU A 148 4.49 14.96 7.80
CA LEU A 148 4.76 14.06 8.93
C LEU A 148 4.80 14.83 10.25
N GLU A 149 5.50 15.97 10.29
CA GLU A 149 5.61 16.83 11.49
C GLU A 149 4.25 17.39 11.89
N ALA A 150 3.45 17.90 10.94
CA ALA A 150 2.11 18.37 11.23
C ALA A 150 1.19 17.29 11.81
N ILE A 151 1.34 16.03 11.38
CA ILE A 151 0.57 14.89 11.94
C ILE A 151 1.03 14.58 13.35
N THR A 152 2.34 14.58 13.61
CA THR A 152 2.90 14.23 14.92
C THR A 152 2.74 15.35 15.96
N SER A 153 2.65 16.63 15.53
CA SER A 153 2.47 17.77 16.45
C SER A 153 1.01 18.01 16.85
N SER A 154 0.05 17.39 16.16
CA SER A 154 -1.38 17.57 16.46
C SER A 154 -1.89 16.67 17.61
N ASP A 155 -1.01 15.87 18.21
CA ASP A 155 -1.33 14.92 19.28
C ASP A 155 -0.81 15.40 20.67
N ILE A 156 -0.47 16.73 20.82
CA ILE A 156 -0.06 17.35 22.08
C ILE A 156 -1.17 18.25 22.62
#